data_ff8c655da93bbbef207802ce628e5f1c
#
_entry.id   ff8c655da93bbbef207802ce628e5f1c
#
_cell.length_a   1.000
_cell.length_b   1.000
_cell.length_c   1.000
_cell.angle_alpha   90.00
_cell.angle_beta   90.00
_cell.angle_gamma   90.00
#
_symmetry.space_group_name_H-M   'P 1'
#
loop_
_entity.id
_entity.type
_entity.pdbx_description
1 polymer ?
#
loop_
_entity_poly.entity_id
_entity_poly.type
_entity_poly.pdbx_seq_one_letter_code
_entity_poly.pdbx_strand_id
1 'polypeptide(L)'
;MAEEIQSNFIREIIDIDLSQGKNDGRVHTRFPPEPNGYLHIGHAKSICLNFGLANDYEVAKCNLRFDDTNPVKEEDEYVNSIIEDVKWLGFNTDNIFYASDYFEKMYIFAVQLIQQGKAYVDDQTPEEIRESRGSLKSPGIESPFRNRTIEENIQLFEDMRNGKFQNGEKVLRAKIDMASPNLNFRDPIMYRILHVSHQRTGETWCIYPMYDWAHGLEDSIEGITHSICTLEFQDHRPLYDWFLDQLDVHHPQQIEFARLNLNYTIMSKRKLKQLVDEDHVSGWNDPRMPTLSGFRRKGYSPDSIRELCDRVGVAKRDGIIDIALLENCVREDLNKR
;
A
#
# COMPACT_ATOMS: atom_id res chain seq x y z
N MET A 1 -23.20 -20.22 -20.49
CA MET A 1 -23.95 -19.64 -19.35
C MET A 1 -22.98 -18.64 -18.72
N ALA A 2 -23.38 -17.40 -18.51
CA ALA A 2 -22.54 -16.47 -17.75
C ALA A 2 -22.38 -17.06 -16.34
N GLU A 3 -21.16 -17.25 -15.88
CA GLU A 3 -20.92 -17.63 -14.48
C GLU A 3 -21.54 -16.56 -13.60
N GLU A 4 -22.39 -16.97 -12.67
CA GLU A 4 -23.05 -16.07 -11.74
C GLU A 4 -21.96 -15.50 -10.81
N ILE A 5 -21.62 -14.21 -11.01
CA ILE A 5 -20.56 -13.56 -10.22
C ILE A 5 -21.03 -13.53 -8.76
N GLN A 6 -20.28 -14.18 -7.88
CA GLN A 6 -20.62 -14.23 -6.45
C GLN A 6 -20.55 -12.82 -5.84
N SER A 7 -21.68 -12.32 -5.34
CA SER A 7 -21.74 -11.02 -4.66
C SER A 7 -20.95 -11.04 -3.35
N ASN A 8 -20.39 -9.89 -2.99
CA ASN A 8 -19.75 -9.64 -1.71
C ASN A 8 -19.94 -8.18 -1.32
N PHE A 9 -19.65 -7.84 -0.07
CA PHE A 9 -19.90 -6.48 0.47
C PHE A 9 -19.18 -5.37 -0.29
N ILE A 10 -18.03 -5.63 -0.95
CA ILE A 10 -17.33 -4.62 -1.76
C ILE A 10 -18.11 -4.36 -3.04
N ARG A 11 -18.60 -5.42 -3.70
CA ARG A 11 -19.48 -5.30 -4.87
C ARG A 11 -20.77 -4.58 -4.54
N GLU A 12 -21.38 -4.90 -3.40
CA GLU A 12 -22.58 -4.20 -2.91
C GLU A 12 -22.33 -2.69 -2.74
N ILE A 13 -21.18 -2.29 -2.19
CA ILE A 13 -20.80 -0.87 -2.08
C ILE A 13 -20.67 -0.24 -3.47
N ILE A 14 -19.95 -0.88 -4.39
CA ILE A 14 -19.75 -0.40 -5.76
C ILE A 14 -21.09 -0.27 -6.49
N ASP A 15 -21.97 -1.27 -6.40
CA ASP A 15 -23.28 -1.28 -7.04
C ASP A 15 -24.18 -0.14 -6.51
N ILE A 16 -24.13 0.11 -5.20
CA ILE A 16 -24.82 1.25 -4.59
C ILE A 16 -24.26 2.57 -5.13
N ASP A 17 -22.95 2.74 -5.17
CA ASP A 17 -22.31 3.96 -5.64
C ASP A 17 -22.61 4.22 -7.14
N LEU A 18 -22.58 3.18 -7.96
CA LEU A 18 -22.99 3.26 -9.37
C LEU A 18 -24.46 3.64 -9.52
N SER A 19 -25.35 3.04 -8.73
CA SER A 19 -26.79 3.35 -8.75
C SER A 19 -27.09 4.81 -8.35
N GLN A 20 -26.21 5.40 -7.55
CA GLN A 20 -26.29 6.80 -7.12
C GLN A 20 -25.58 7.77 -8.07
N GLY A 21 -24.96 7.26 -9.15
CA GLY A 21 -24.19 8.07 -10.09
C GLY A 21 -22.89 8.64 -9.52
N LYS A 22 -22.36 8.07 -8.43
CA LYS A 22 -21.07 8.47 -7.89
C LYS A 22 -19.93 8.17 -8.86
N ASN A 23 -18.85 8.94 -8.75
CA ASN A 23 -17.63 8.78 -9.54
C ASN A 23 -17.88 8.80 -11.06
N ASP A 24 -18.93 9.45 -11.54
CA ASP A 24 -19.35 9.48 -12.95
C ASP A 24 -19.54 8.06 -13.54
N GLY A 25 -19.99 7.11 -12.73
CA GLY A 25 -20.20 5.72 -13.13
C GLY A 25 -18.92 4.89 -13.30
N ARG A 26 -17.75 5.39 -12.84
CA ARG A 26 -16.46 4.71 -12.94
C ARG A 26 -16.20 3.80 -11.74
N VAL A 27 -15.54 2.67 -12.01
CA VAL A 27 -14.95 1.78 -11.00
C VAL A 27 -13.45 1.69 -11.24
N HIS A 28 -12.68 2.44 -10.48
CA HIS A 28 -11.23 2.49 -10.63
C HIS A 28 -10.55 2.03 -9.35
N THR A 29 -9.87 0.90 -9.41
CA THR A 29 -9.15 0.27 -8.31
C THR A 29 -7.64 0.30 -8.57
N ARG A 30 -6.84 -0.17 -7.63
CA ARG A 30 -5.40 -0.35 -7.79
C ARG A 30 -4.87 -1.50 -6.94
N PHE A 31 -3.80 -2.11 -7.39
CA PHE A 31 -2.95 -3.01 -6.62
C PHE A 31 -1.59 -2.30 -6.44
N PRO A 32 -1.22 -1.86 -5.20
CA PRO A 32 -0.05 -1.02 -4.95
C PRO A 32 1.06 -1.79 -4.21
N PRO A 33 1.77 -2.74 -4.83
CA PRO A 33 2.84 -3.46 -4.15
C PRO A 33 4.09 -2.59 -3.97
N GLU A 34 4.76 -2.70 -2.80
CA GLU A 34 6.15 -2.27 -2.67
C GLU A 34 7.06 -3.22 -3.47
N PRO A 35 7.98 -2.70 -4.33
CA PRO A 35 8.91 -3.52 -5.10
C PRO A 35 10.13 -3.96 -4.26
N ASN A 36 9.87 -4.63 -3.14
CA ASN A 36 10.87 -5.04 -2.13
C ASN A 36 10.90 -6.56 -1.87
N GLY A 37 10.43 -7.35 -2.83
CA GLY A 37 10.40 -8.81 -2.78
C GLY A 37 9.34 -9.41 -3.69
N TYR A 38 9.39 -10.72 -3.84
CA TYR A 38 8.44 -11.47 -4.65
C TYR A 38 7.06 -11.54 -3.99
N LEU A 39 6.02 -11.62 -4.81
CA LEU A 39 4.64 -11.79 -4.34
C LEU A 39 4.45 -13.21 -3.77
N HIS A 40 3.76 -13.30 -2.65
CA HIS A 40 3.34 -14.58 -2.07
C HIS A 40 1.82 -14.78 -2.23
N ILE A 41 1.33 -15.97 -1.89
CA ILE A 41 -0.09 -16.35 -2.04
C ILE A 41 -1.06 -15.35 -1.40
N GLY A 42 -0.66 -14.66 -0.33
CA GLY A 42 -1.48 -13.62 0.29
C GLY A 42 -1.80 -12.45 -0.63
N HIS A 43 -0.88 -12.09 -1.53
CA HIS A 43 -1.11 -11.04 -2.51
C HIS A 43 -2.07 -11.47 -3.62
N ALA A 44 -2.15 -12.78 -3.93
CA ALA A 44 -3.05 -13.29 -4.97
C ALA A 44 -4.51 -12.87 -4.72
N LYS A 45 -4.98 -12.92 -3.46
CA LYS A 45 -6.34 -12.49 -3.11
C LYS A 45 -6.58 -11.02 -3.42
N SER A 46 -5.62 -10.15 -3.10
CA SER A 46 -5.73 -8.71 -3.41
C SER A 46 -5.69 -8.45 -4.92
N ILE A 47 -4.85 -9.17 -5.65
CA ILE A 47 -4.75 -9.08 -7.11
C ILE A 47 -6.08 -9.53 -7.74
N CYS A 48 -6.55 -10.74 -7.41
CA CYS A 48 -7.81 -11.28 -7.95
C CYS A 48 -8.99 -10.37 -7.65
N LEU A 49 -9.05 -9.76 -6.46
CA LEU A 49 -10.11 -8.82 -6.10
C LEU A 49 -10.05 -7.54 -6.93
N ASN A 50 -8.90 -6.82 -6.91
CA ASN A 50 -8.81 -5.51 -7.55
C ASN A 50 -8.91 -5.59 -9.08
N PHE A 51 -8.16 -6.52 -9.70
CA PHE A 51 -8.22 -6.73 -11.14
C PHE A 51 -9.51 -7.45 -11.58
N GLY A 52 -10.07 -8.35 -10.74
CA GLY A 52 -11.35 -8.98 -11.00
C GLY A 52 -12.48 -7.97 -11.10
N LEU A 53 -12.54 -6.99 -10.18
CA LEU A 53 -13.50 -5.90 -10.25
C LEU A 53 -13.37 -5.10 -11.56
N ALA A 54 -12.14 -4.87 -12.03
CA ALA A 54 -11.93 -4.18 -13.31
C ALA A 54 -12.43 -4.98 -14.53
N ASN A 55 -12.51 -6.31 -14.42
CA ASN A 55 -13.07 -7.16 -15.49
C ASN A 55 -14.60 -7.28 -15.43
N ASP A 56 -15.19 -7.07 -14.24
CA ASP A 56 -16.61 -7.36 -13.99
C ASP A 56 -17.52 -6.16 -14.25
N TYR A 57 -17.00 -4.94 -14.29
CA TYR A 57 -17.76 -3.72 -14.52
C TYR A 57 -17.38 -3.08 -15.86
N GLU A 58 -18.35 -2.54 -16.58
CA GLU A 58 -18.20 -2.05 -17.96
C GLU A 58 -17.23 -0.86 -18.06
N VAL A 59 -17.29 0.08 -17.11
CA VAL A 59 -16.42 1.28 -17.06
C VAL A 59 -15.48 1.15 -15.87
N ALA A 60 -14.62 0.12 -15.93
CA ALA A 60 -13.71 -0.19 -14.84
C ALA A 60 -12.28 -0.38 -15.29
N LYS A 61 -11.34 -0.10 -14.38
CA LYS A 61 -9.92 -0.38 -14.57
C LYS A 61 -9.22 -0.58 -13.23
N CYS A 62 -8.09 -1.29 -13.26
CA CYS A 62 -7.21 -1.45 -12.14
C CYS A 62 -5.80 -0.98 -12.51
N ASN A 63 -5.20 -0.13 -11.68
CA ASN A 63 -3.82 0.28 -11.83
C ASN A 63 -2.90 -0.70 -11.08
N LEU A 64 -1.78 -1.07 -11.69
CA LEU A 64 -0.63 -1.62 -10.98
C LEU A 64 0.27 -0.43 -10.60
N ARG A 65 0.27 -0.02 -9.34
CA ARG A 65 1.12 1.07 -8.86
C ARG A 65 2.22 0.53 -7.95
N PHE A 66 3.45 0.72 -8.34
CA PHE A 66 4.58 0.43 -7.47
C PHE A 66 4.73 1.53 -6.42
N ASP A 67 4.58 1.15 -5.14
CA ASP A 67 4.90 2.02 -4.01
C ASP A 67 6.43 2.01 -3.81
N ASP A 68 7.12 2.81 -4.62
CA ASP A 68 8.57 2.99 -4.63
C ASP A 68 8.98 4.22 -3.80
N THR A 69 8.38 4.40 -2.63
CA THR A 69 8.68 5.51 -1.70
C THR A 69 9.91 5.27 -0.83
N ASN A 70 10.44 4.05 -0.80
CA ASN A 70 11.57 3.67 0.04
C ASN A 70 12.79 3.22 -0.76
N PRO A 71 13.75 4.12 -1.09
CA PRO A 71 14.85 3.84 -2.00
C PRO A 71 15.84 2.74 -1.53
N VAL A 72 15.76 2.33 -0.26
CA VAL A 72 16.73 1.38 0.33
C VAL A 72 16.40 -0.09 -0.02
N LYS A 73 15.19 -0.38 -0.49
CA LYS A 73 14.69 -1.76 -0.59
C LYS A 73 14.23 -2.16 -1.99
N GLU A 74 14.29 -1.27 -2.95
CA GLU A 74 13.64 -1.43 -4.25
C GLU A 74 14.64 -1.90 -5.30
N GLU A 75 14.26 -2.92 -6.07
CA GLU A 75 15.08 -3.51 -7.11
C GLU A 75 14.25 -3.81 -8.37
N ASP A 76 14.83 -3.62 -9.56
CA ASP A 76 14.19 -3.91 -10.86
C ASP A 76 13.74 -5.36 -10.98
N GLU A 77 14.44 -6.28 -10.34
CA GLU A 77 14.08 -7.70 -10.30
C GLU A 77 12.67 -7.88 -9.71
N TYR A 78 12.38 -7.17 -8.61
CA TYR A 78 11.07 -7.29 -7.94
C TYR A 78 9.94 -6.67 -8.78
N VAL A 79 10.20 -5.53 -9.43
CA VAL A 79 9.24 -4.92 -10.35
C VAL A 79 8.86 -5.89 -11.47
N ASN A 80 9.86 -6.48 -12.13
CA ASN A 80 9.65 -7.44 -13.22
C ASN A 80 8.92 -8.71 -12.74
N SER A 81 9.30 -9.24 -11.58
CA SER A 81 8.66 -10.43 -11.00
C SER A 81 7.18 -10.16 -10.67
N ILE A 82 6.85 -8.99 -10.11
CA ILE A 82 5.48 -8.59 -9.79
C ILE A 82 4.63 -8.49 -11.05
N ILE A 83 5.14 -7.84 -12.11
CA ILE A 83 4.44 -7.75 -13.40
C ILE A 83 4.20 -9.15 -14.00
N GLU A 84 5.21 -10.01 -13.95
CA GLU A 84 5.11 -11.38 -14.45
C GLU A 84 4.06 -12.20 -13.66
N ASP A 85 4.02 -12.06 -12.34
CA ASP A 85 3.07 -12.77 -11.49
C ASP A 85 1.62 -12.31 -11.72
N VAL A 86 1.38 -10.99 -11.89
CA VAL A 86 0.05 -10.46 -12.22
C VAL A 86 -0.41 -10.96 -13.59
N LYS A 87 0.48 -10.95 -14.60
CA LYS A 87 0.20 -11.50 -15.94
C LYS A 87 -0.04 -13.01 -15.89
N TRP A 88 0.74 -13.74 -15.11
CA TRP A 88 0.54 -15.18 -14.94
C TRP A 88 -0.82 -15.50 -14.33
N LEU A 89 -1.30 -14.69 -13.39
CA LEU A 89 -2.67 -14.82 -12.86
C LEU A 89 -3.77 -14.49 -13.89
N GLY A 90 -3.42 -14.06 -15.10
CA GLY A 90 -4.34 -13.78 -16.20
C GLY A 90 -4.87 -12.35 -16.26
N PHE A 91 -4.22 -11.41 -15.59
CA PHE A 91 -4.64 -10.01 -15.56
C PHE A 91 -3.77 -9.12 -16.46
N ASN A 92 -4.39 -8.06 -16.98
CA ASN A 92 -3.70 -7.06 -17.81
C ASN A 92 -2.96 -6.05 -16.94
N THR A 93 -1.73 -5.70 -17.31
CA THR A 93 -0.86 -4.74 -16.64
C THR A 93 -0.53 -3.53 -17.53
N ASP A 94 -1.47 -3.06 -18.35
CA ASP A 94 -1.25 -1.91 -19.24
C ASP A 94 -1.16 -0.58 -18.47
N ASN A 95 -1.76 -0.49 -17.29
CA ASN A 95 -1.76 0.70 -16.45
C ASN A 95 -0.75 0.53 -15.30
N ILE A 96 0.53 0.81 -15.59
CA ILE A 96 1.62 0.78 -14.61
C ILE A 96 1.98 2.19 -14.19
N PHE A 97 2.02 2.44 -12.88
CA PHE A 97 2.39 3.70 -12.26
C PHE A 97 3.42 3.50 -11.15
N TYR A 98 4.07 4.58 -10.76
CA TYR A 98 5.06 4.59 -9.68
C TYR A 98 4.80 5.77 -8.75
N ALA A 99 4.92 5.56 -7.44
CA ALA A 99 4.81 6.61 -6.44
C ALA A 99 5.81 7.75 -6.69
N SER A 100 7.01 7.41 -7.15
CA SER A 100 8.08 8.36 -7.47
C SER A 100 7.72 9.35 -8.59
N ASP A 101 6.77 9.03 -9.48
CA ASP A 101 6.29 9.96 -10.51
C ASP A 101 5.49 11.13 -9.89
N TYR A 102 5.05 11.00 -8.64
CA TYR A 102 4.23 11.99 -7.93
C TYR A 102 4.99 12.76 -6.86
N PHE A 103 6.29 12.51 -6.64
CA PHE A 103 7.09 13.14 -5.57
C PHE A 103 7.02 14.66 -5.58
N GLU A 104 7.12 15.29 -6.77
CA GLU A 104 7.02 16.75 -6.87
C GLU A 104 5.63 17.25 -6.45
N LYS A 105 4.57 16.57 -6.86
CA LYS A 105 3.20 16.94 -6.52
C LYS A 105 2.92 16.75 -5.02
N MET A 106 3.42 15.66 -4.44
CA MET A 106 3.35 15.44 -2.99
C MET A 106 4.11 16.49 -2.21
N TYR A 107 5.28 16.93 -2.71
CA TYR A 107 6.03 18.02 -2.10
C TYR A 107 5.25 19.34 -2.09
N ILE A 108 4.62 19.71 -3.21
CA ILE A 108 3.76 20.88 -3.33
C ILE A 108 2.58 20.79 -2.34
N PHE A 109 1.94 19.65 -2.20
CA PHE A 109 0.88 19.44 -1.23
C PHE A 109 1.38 19.56 0.22
N ALA A 110 2.58 19.09 0.52
CA ALA A 110 3.18 19.27 1.85
C ALA A 110 3.44 20.76 2.16
N VAL A 111 3.96 21.54 1.19
CA VAL A 111 4.10 22.99 1.33
C VAL A 111 2.74 23.65 1.57
N GLN A 112 1.68 23.24 0.87
CA GLN A 112 0.33 23.74 1.10
C GLN A 112 -0.15 23.49 2.54
N LEU A 113 0.09 22.30 3.11
CA LEU A 113 -0.25 22.01 4.51
C LEU A 113 0.57 22.87 5.50
N ILE A 114 1.85 23.12 5.21
CA ILE A 114 2.66 24.04 6.02
C ILE A 114 2.06 25.44 5.99
N GLN A 115 1.70 25.96 4.81
CA GLN A 115 1.08 27.28 4.64
C GLN A 115 -0.26 27.40 5.38
N GLN A 116 -1.00 26.29 5.52
CA GLN A 116 -2.22 26.23 6.31
C GLN A 116 -1.98 26.09 7.84
N GLY A 117 -0.70 25.99 8.27
CA GLY A 117 -0.35 25.73 9.67
C GLY A 117 -0.67 24.30 10.13
N LYS A 118 -0.83 23.36 9.19
CA LYS A 118 -1.23 21.95 9.43
C LYS A 118 -0.06 20.97 9.30
N ALA A 119 1.16 21.46 9.10
CA ALA A 119 2.38 20.68 9.14
C ALA A 119 3.54 21.53 9.68
N TYR A 120 4.50 20.88 10.28
CA TYR A 120 5.69 21.51 10.85
C TYR A 120 6.92 20.61 10.74
N VAL A 121 8.10 21.24 10.67
CA VAL A 121 9.39 20.54 10.71
C VAL A 121 9.76 20.30 12.17
N ASP A 122 10.09 19.06 12.48
CA ASP A 122 10.46 18.59 13.81
C ASP A 122 11.92 18.13 13.83
N ASP A 123 12.67 18.58 14.83
CA ASP A 123 14.08 18.24 15.03
C ASP A 123 14.28 17.12 16.05
N GLN A 124 13.19 16.53 16.55
CA GLN A 124 13.25 15.38 17.44
C GLN A 124 13.80 14.16 16.70
N THR A 125 14.63 13.39 17.40
CA THR A 125 15.11 12.09 16.94
C THR A 125 13.96 11.07 16.83
N PRO A 126 14.11 9.99 16.07
CA PRO A 126 13.11 8.92 16.02
C PRO A 126 12.74 8.34 17.39
N GLU A 127 13.70 8.27 18.32
CA GLU A 127 13.52 7.84 19.70
C GLU A 127 12.63 8.80 20.48
N GLU A 128 12.94 10.09 20.43
CA GLU A 128 12.16 11.15 21.09
C GLU A 128 10.73 11.23 20.54
N ILE A 129 10.54 11.10 19.22
CA ILE A 129 9.21 11.05 18.59
C ILE A 129 8.42 9.84 19.07
N ARG A 130 9.07 8.67 19.17
CA ARG A 130 8.42 7.46 19.68
C ARG A 130 8.00 7.61 21.14
N GLU A 131 8.84 8.19 21.98
CA GLU A 131 8.55 8.44 23.39
C GLU A 131 7.45 9.49 23.56
N SER A 132 7.54 10.62 22.85
CA SER A 132 6.56 11.70 22.91
C SER A 132 5.19 11.31 22.36
N ARG A 133 5.12 10.31 21.44
CA ARG A 133 3.84 9.80 20.92
C ARG A 133 2.94 9.22 22.02
N GLY A 134 3.52 8.74 23.11
CA GLY A 134 2.79 8.08 24.19
C GLY A 134 2.30 6.68 23.84
N SER A 135 1.21 6.25 24.44
CA SER A 135 0.66 4.90 24.28
C SER A 135 -0.87 4.93 24.17
N LEU A 136 -1.51 3.77 23.94
CA LEU A 136 -2.98 3.66 23.97
C LEU A 136 -3.59 4.06 25.31
N LYS A 137 -2.78 4.06 26.40
CA LYS A 137 -3.23 4.38 27.76
C LYS A 137 -2.84 5.79 28.21
N SER A 138 -1.97 6.47 27.48
CA SER A 138 -1.49 7.82 27.80
C SER A 138 -1.46 8.68 26.54
N PRO A 139 -1.90 9.96 26.63
CA PRO A 139 -1.78 10.88 25.52
C PRO A 139 -0.30 11.11 25.17
N GLY A 140 -0.07 11.61 23.96
CA GLY A 140 1.25 12.08 23.56
C GLY A 140 1.56 13.46 24.12
N ILE A 141 2.83 13.85 23.99
CA ILE A 141 3.36 15.15 24.38
C ILE A 141 3.69 15.91 23.08
N GLU A 142 3.26 17.16 23.00
CA GLU A 142 3.59 18.02 21.86
C GLU A 142 5.10 18.24 21.73
N SER A 143 5.60 18.21 20.51
CA SER A 143 6.99 18.56 20.23
C SER A 143 7.26 20.03 20.56
N PRO A 144 8.44 20.38 21.13
CA PRO A 144 8.85 21.78 21.33
C PRO A 144 8.91 22.57 20.01
N PHE A 145 9.02 21.90 18.87
CA PHE A 145 9.10 22.51 17.54
C PHE A 145 7.74 22.69 16.86
N ARG A 146 6.65 22.17 17.45
CA ARG A 146 5.29 22.15 16.89
C ARG A 146 4.72 23.53 16.57
N ASN A 147 5.20 24.57 17.28
CA ASN A 147 4.68 25.93 17.17
C ASN A 147 5.64 26.90 16.46
N ARG A 148 6.56 26.38 15.63
CA ARG A 148 7.35 27.21 14.70
C ARG A 148 6.44 27.99 13.75
N THR A 149 6.89 29.15 13.30
CA THR A 149 6.14 29.96 12.34
C THR A 149 6.01 29.24 10.99
N ILE A 150 5.05 29.66 10.17
CA ILE A 150 4.87 29.11 8.81
C ILE A 150 6.14 29.34 7.99
N GLU A 151 6.70 30.55 8.06
CA GLU A 151 7.89 30.94 7.31
C GLU A 151 9.12 30.10 7.68
N GLU A 152 9.35 29.86 8.97
CA GLU A 152 10.42 28.96 9.44
C GLU A 152 10.22 27.53 8.92
N ASN A 153 9.00 26.99 8.99
CA ASN A 153 8.70 25.64 8.53
C ASN A 153 8.90 25.51 7.00
N ILE A 154 8.47 26.48 6.20
CA ILE A 154 8.70 26.50 4.75
C ILE A 154 10.20 26.48 4.46
N GLN A 155 10.98 27.38 5.09
CA GLN A 155 12.41 27.45 4.86
C GLN A 155 13.12 26.15 5.27
N LEU A 156 12.78 25.59 6.43
CA LEU A 156 13.37 24.34 6.90
C LEU A 156 13.01 23.15 5.99
N PHE A 157 11.78 23.08 5.50
CA PHE A 157 11.37 22.01 4.60
C PHE A 157 12.04 22.11 3.22
N GLU A 158 12.22 23.33 2.71
CA GLU A 158 13.03 23.58 1.52
C GLU A 158 14.50 23.19 1.74
N ASP A 159 15.06 23.53 2.90
CA ASP A 159 16.42 23.16 3.28
C ASP A 159 16.60 21.64 3.44
N MET A 160 15.55 20.92 3.92
CA MET A 160 15.52 19.45 3.91
C MET A 160 15.61 18.91 2.49
N ARG A 161 14.80 19.44 1.56
CA ARG A 161 14.82 19.04 0.13
C ARG A 161 16.17 19.30 -0.53
N ASN A 162 16.81 20.44 -0.18
CA ASN A 162 18.09 20.84 -0.71
C ASN A 162 19.29 20.12 -0.06
N GLY A 163 19.05 19.13 0.80
CA GLY A 163 20.09 18.28 1.38
C GLY A 163 20.96 18.97 2.44
N LYS A 164 20.48 20.02 3.09
CA LYS A 164 21.26 20.74 4.12
C LYS A 164 21.35 20.01 5.46
N PHE A 165 20.56 18.97 5.67
CA PHE A 165 20.50 18.22 6.92
C PHE A 165 20.84 16.75 6.71
N GLN A 166 21.36 16.10 7.74
CA GLN A 166 21.71 14.68 7.71
C GLN A 166 20.49 13.76 7.92
N ASN A 167 20.65 12.46 7.62
CA ASN A 167 19.64 11.46 7.89
C ASN A 167 19.22 11.48 9.36
N GLY A 168 17.90 11.54 9.61
CA GLY A 168 17.34 11.54 10.96
C GLY A 168 17.43 12.86 11.73
N GLU A 169 18.01 13.91 11.15
CA GLU A 169 18.15 15.21 11.82
C GLU A 169 16.84 15.99 11.87
N LYS A 170 16.02 15.87 10.82
CA LYS A 170 14.70 16.51 10.74
C LYS A 170 13.69 15.62 10.03
N VAL A 171 12.43 15.82 10.39
CA VAL A 171 11.26 15.22 9.71
C VAL A 171 10.20 16.29 9.51
N LEU A 172 9.34 16.12 8.50
CA LEU A 172 8.09 16.87 8.41
C LEU A 172 6.97 16.07 9.06
N ARG A 173 6.21 16.69 9.95
CA ARG A 173 5.07 16.07 10.64
C ARG A 173 3.78 16.82 10.35
N ALA A 174 2.68 16.10 10.23
CA ALA A 174 1.35 16.70 10.26
C ALA A 174 1.04 17.22 11.67
N LYS A 175 0.32 18.34 11.76
CA LYS A 175 -0.11 18.96 13.02
C LYS A 175 -1.58 18.64 13.26
N ILE A 176 -1.86 17.57 14.02
CA ILE A 176 -3.22 17.07 14.22
C ILE A 176 -3.60 17.10 15.71
N ASP A 177 -3.45 15.98 16.43
CA ASP A 177 -3.87 15.86 17.83
C ASP A 177 -3.01 14.83 18.58
N MET A 178 -2.15 15.32 19.47
CA MET A 178 -1.28 14.46 20.29
C MET A 178 -2.04 13.71 21.39
N ALA A 179 -3.31 14.04 21.66
CA ALA A 179 -4.17 13.35 22.61
C ALA A 179 -5.11 12.32 21.96
N SER A 180 -5.09 12.20 20.62
CA SER A 180 -5.96 11.28 19.90
C SER A 180 -5.85 9.84 20.42
N PRO A 181 -6.96 9.11 20.59
CA PRO A 181 -6.95 7.68 20.89
C PRO A 181 -6.35 6.85 19.74
N ASN A 182 -6.43 7.34 18.50
CA ASN A 182 -5.75 6.74 17.37
C ASN A 182 -4.31 7.25 17.29
N LEU A 183 -3.34 6.35 17.49
CA LEU A 183 -1.90 6.70 17.47
C LEU A 183 -1.43 7.26 16.12
N ASN A 184 -2.11 6.91 15.02
CA ASN A 184 -1.80 7.42 13.69
C ASN A 184 -2.13 8.92 13.53
N PHE A 185 -2.96 9.48 14.41
CA PHE A 185 -3.32 10.91 14.45
C PHE A 185 -2.39 11.77 15.33
N ARG A 186 -1.44 11.14 16.03
CA ARG A 186 -0.54 11.86 16.92
C ARG A 186 0.64 12.44 16.17
N ASP A 187 0.39 13.51 15.44
CA ASP A 187 1.33 14.24 14.59
C ASP A 187 2.24 13.30 13.78
N PRO A 188 1.69 12.53 12.81
CA PRO A 188 2.43 11.53 12.05
C PRO A 188 3.52 12.17 11.19
N ILE A 189 4.59 11.40 10.94
CA ILE A 189 5.67 11.80 10.04
C ILE A 189 5.16 11.71 8.59
N MET A 190 5.32 12.80 7.84
CA MET A 190 5.01 12.89 6.42
C MET A 190 6.25 12.66 5.54
N TYR A 191 7.39 13.28 5.90
CA TYR A 191 8.67 13.14 5.19
C TYR A 191 9.83 12.87 6.15
N ARG A 192 10.76 12.06 5.67
CA ARG A 192 12.06 11.80 6.31
C ARG A 192 13.21 12.11 5.35
N ILE A 193 14.38 12.39 5.90
CA ILE A 193 15.62 12.60 5.13
C ILE A 193 16.35 11.27 4.97
N LEU A 194 16.69 10.92 3.72
CA LEU A 194 17.52 9.78 3.37
C LEU A 194 18.44 10.15 2.21
N HIS A 195 19.74 10.26 2.46
CA HIS A 195 20.75 10.46 1.42
C HIS A 195 21.12 9.12 0.77
N VAL A 196 20.21 8.60 -0.05
CA VAL A 196 20.37 7.36 -0.80
C VAL A 196 19.83 7.58 -2.21
N SER A 197 20.54 7.09 -3.22
CA SER A 197 20.08 7.14 -4.61
C SER A 197 18.82 6.30 -4.78
N HIS A 198 17.79 6.89 -5.37
CA HIS A 198 16.54 6.21 -5.68
C HIS A 198 16.63 5.52 -7.05
N GLN A 199 16.09 4.31 -7.18
CA GLN A 199 16.15 3.50 -8.38
C GLN A 199 15.72 4.24 -9.66
N ARG A 200 14.64 5.04 -9.62
CA ARG A 200 14.09 5.76 -10.77
C ARG A 200 14.49 7.23 -10.82
N THR A 201 14.55 7.91 -9.70
CA THR A 201 14.82 9.37 -9.66
C THR A 201 16.28 9.70 -9.37
N GLY A 202 17.14 8.71 -9.12
CA GLY A 202 18.55 8.92 -8.82
C GLY A 202 18.74 9.77 -7.55
N GLU A 203 19.58 10.78 -7.64
CA GLU A 203 19.92 11.69 -6.54
C GLU A 203 19.06 12.97 -6.51
N THR A 204 17.96 13.00 -7.27
CA THR A 204 17.08 14.20 -7.35
C THR A 204 16.41 14.49 -6.02
N TRP A 205 16.18 13.48 -5.20
CA TRP A 205 15.50 13.57 -3.91
C TRP A 205 16.40 13.06 -2.79
N CYS A 206 16.37 13.74 -1.65
CA CYS A 206 16.95 13.29 -0.39
C CYS A 206 15.92 13.30 0.76
N ILE A 207 14.67 13.68 0.45
CA ILE A 207 13.52 13.52 1.35
C ILE A 207 12.51 12.61 0.70
N TYR A 208 11.96 11.70 1.46
CA TYR A 208 11.02 10.68 0.96
C TYR A 208 9.75 10.68 1.77
N PRO A 209 8.58 10.57 1.10
CA PRO A 209 7.29 10.53 1.78
C PRO A 209 7.14 9.23 2.57
N MET A 210 6.42 9.32 3.69
CA MET A 210 5.98 8.14 4.43
C MET A 210 4.68 7.60 3.85
N TYR A 211 4.45 6.30 4.05
CA TYR A 211 3.28 5.59 3.51
C TYR A 211 1.95 6.31 3.72
N ASP A 212 1.65 6.72 4.96
CA ASP A 212 0.37 7.35 5.27
C ASP A 212 0.15 8.70 4.57
N TRP A 213 1.23 9.40 4.23
CA TRP A 213 1.18 10.62 3.43
C TRP A 213 1.03 10.32 1.94
N ALA A 214 1.79 9.38 1.42
CA ALA A 214 1.85 9.08 -0.02
C ALA A 214 0.57 8.39 -0.51
N HIS A 215 0.12 7.35 0.18
CA HIS A 215 -0.91 6.44 -0.28
C HIS A 215 -2.24 7.10 -0.70
N GLY A 216 -2.79 7.98 0.14
CA GLY A 216 -4.03 8.70 -0.18
C GLY A 216 -3.86 9.66 -1.35
N LEU A 217 -2.72 10.35 -1.42
CA LEU A 217 -2.42 11.29 -2.49
C LEU A 217 -2.23 10.61 -3.84
N GLU A 218 -1.56 9.47 -3.86
CA GLU A 218 -1.41 8.65 -5.08
C GLU A 218 -2.78 8.21 -5.59
N ASP A 219 -3.64 7.69 -4.72
CA ASP A 219 -5.00 7.30 -5.07
C ASP A 219 -5.80 8.49 -5.62
N SER A 220 -5.68 9.67 -5.00
CA SER A 220 -6.31 10.90 -5.45
C SER A 220 -5.80 11.35 -6.82
N ILE A 221 -4.47 11.36 -7.02
CA ILE A 221 -3.82 11.79 -8.27
C ILE A 221 -4.23 10.90 -9.43
N GLU A 222 -4.32 9.58 -9.20
CA GLU A 222 -4.71 8.60 -10.21
C GLU A 222 -6.23 8.56 -10.45
N GLY A 223 -7.03 9.25 -9.65
CA GLY A 223 -8.48 9.25 -9.74
C GLY A 223 -9.10 7.89 -9.39
N ILE A 224 -8.48 7.17 -8.46
CA ILE A 224 -9.03 5.93 -7.89
C ILE A 224 -10.39 6.24 -7.27
N THR A 225 -11.36 5.36 -7.44
CA THR A 225 -12.69 5.53 -6.86
C THR A 225 -12.87 4.69 -5.59
N HIS A 226 -12.40 3.46 -5.62
CA HIS A 226 -12.48 2.50 -4.53
C HIS A 226 -11.08 2.01 -4.18
N SER A 227 -10.56 2.52 -3.07
CA SER A 227 -9.23 2.21 -2.51
C SER A 227 -9.34 0.96 -1.63
N ILE A 228 -9.14 -0.22 -2.22
CA ILE A 228 -9.35 -1.50 -1.53
C ILE A 228 -8.06 -1.94 -0.85
N CYS A 229 -8.10 -2.08 0.49
CA CYS A 229 -6.96 -2.39 1.35
C CYS A 229 -7.24 -3.61 2.24
N THR A 230 -6.21 -4.16 2.88
CA THR A 230 -6.40 -5.17 3.92
C THR A 230 -6.76 -4.53 5.27
N LEU A 231 -7.36 -5.30 6.19
CA LEU A 231 -7.86 -4.83 7.50
C LEU A 231 -6.79 -4.16 8.36
N GLU A 232 -5.51 -4.45 8.13
CA GLU A 232 -4.41 -3.80 8.86
C GLU A 232 -4.34 -2.28 8.67
N PHE A 233 -4.97 -1.76 7.61
CA PHE A 233 -5.05 -0.32 7.31
C PHE A 233 -6.32 0.37 7.85
N GLN A 234 -7.19 -0.35 8.55
CA GLN A 234 -8.44 0.20 9.07
C GLN A 234 -8.20 1.40 10.00
N ASP A 235 -7.22 1.32 10.88
CA ASP A 235 -6.87 2.41 11.81
C ASP A 235 -6.12 3.55 11.10
N HIS A 236 -5.62 3.35 9.88
CA HIS A 236 -4.98 4.36 9.04
C HIS A 236 -6.00 5.16 8.22
N ARG A 237 -7.17 4.59 7.90
CA ARG A 237 -8.20 5.26 7.07
C ARG A 237 -8.57 6.66 7.56
N PRO A 238 -8.78 6.95 8.86
CA PRO A 238 -9.08 8.31 9.29
C PRO A 238 -7.98 9.32 8.95
N LEU A 239 -6.70 8.89 8.93
CA LEU A 239 -5.57 9.73 8.54
C LEU A 239 -5.52 9.93 7.02
N TYR A 240 -5.81 8.88 6.24
CA TYR A 240 -6.01 8.96 4.79
C TYR A 240 -7.07 10.00 4.43
N ASP A 241 -8.25 9.92 5.04
CA ASP A 241 -9.35 10.86 4.84
C ASP A 241 -8.93 12.29 5.23
N TRP A 242 -8.26 12.43 6.39
CA TRP A 242 -7.82 13.74 6.88
C TRP A 242 -6.89 14.47 5.89
N PHE A 243 -5.89 13.80 5.34
CA PHE A 243 -4.99 14.44 4.38
C PHE A 243 -5.72 14.92 3.12
N LEU A 244 -6.61 14.10 2.58
CA LEU A 244 -7.38 14.44 1.37
C LEU A 244 -8.33 15.61 1.61
N ASP A 245 -9.02 15.61 2.76
CA ASP A 245 -9.93 16.70 3.17
C ASP A 245 -9.19 18.03 3.36
N GLN A 246 -7.97 17.98 3.99
CA GLN A 246 -7.19 19.22 4.19
C GLN A 246 -6.70 19.84 2.90
N LEU A 247 -6.49 19.04 1.86
CA LEU A 247 -5.99 19.48 0.56
C LEU A 247 -7.09 19.80 -0.45
N ASP A 248 -8.35 19.45 -0.14
CA ASP A 248 -9.50 19.59 -1.03
C ASP A 248 -9.25 18.96 -2.41
N VAL A 249 -8.77 17.72 -2.41
CA VAL A 249 -8.48 16.95 -3.61
C VAL A 249 -9.47 15.80 -3.78
N HIS A 250 -9.44 15.12 -4.94
CA HIS A 250 -10.27 13.94 -5.17
C HIS A 250 -10.12 12.94 -4.01
N HIS A 251 -11.26 12.47 -3.49
CA HIS A 251 -11.32 11.64 -2.28
C HIS A 251 -11.86 10.24 -2.61
N PRO A 252 -10.97 9.26 -2.88
CA PRO A 252 -11.37 7.87 -3.03
C PRO A 252 -11.97 7.30 -1.75
N GLN A 253 -12.85 6.33 -1.86
CA GLN A 253 -13.39 5.61 -0.72
C GLN A 253 -12.45 4.45 -0.35
N GLN A 254 -11.81 4.52 0.82
CA GLN A 254 -11.02 3.39 1.33
C GLN A 254 -11.96 2.33 1.92
N ILE A 255 -11.75 1.07 1.51
CA ILE A 255 -12.56 -0.09 1.94
C ILE A 255 -11.61 -1.22 2.34
N GLU A 256 -11.77 -1.76 3.55
CA GLU A 256 -10.91 -2.82 4.05
C GLU A 256 -11.56 -4.19 3.99
N PHE A 257 -10.75 -5.20 3.67
CA PHE A 257 -11.13 -6.61 3.66
C PHE A 257 -10.10 -7.50 4.36
N ALA A 258 -10.54 -8.67 4.81
CA ALA A 258 -9.68 -9.65 5.46
C ALA A 258 -8.64 -10.23 4.49
N ARG A 259 -7.36 -10.15 4.87
CA ARG A 259 -6.27 -10.75 4.09
C ARG A 259 -6.38 -12.28 4.05
N LEU A 260 -5.69 -12.90 3.09
CA LEU A 260 -5.55 -14.36 3.05
C LEU A 260 -4.47 -14.78 4.05
N ASN A 261 -4.87 -15.59 5.03
CA ASN A 261 -3.97 -16.25 5.95
C ASN A 261 -4.13 -17.78 5.79
N LEU A 262 -3.04 -18.46 5.45
CA LEU A 262 -3.01 -19.94 5.36
C LEU A 262 -2.28 -20.50 6.58
N ASN A 263 -2.82 -21.60 7.16
CA ASN A 263 -2.08 -22.39 8.13
C ASN A 263 -0.85 -23.05 7.48
N TYR A 264 0.12 -23.47 8.27
CA TYR A 264 1.37 -24.11 7.82
C TYR A 264 2.15 -23.35 6.72
N THR A 265 1.90 -22.05 6.55
CA THR A 265 2.48 -21.24 5.48
C THR A 265 3.10 -19.99 6.03
N ILE A 266 4.36 -19.70 5.65
CA ILE A 266 5.06 -18.47 6.01
C ILE A 266 4.58 -17.35 5.08
N MET A 267 3.88 -16.34 5.63
CA MET A 267 3.33 -15.21 4.88
C MET A 267 4.08 -13.89 5.13
N SER A 268 5.22 -13.95 5.80
CA SER A 268 6.05 -12.78 6.14
C SER A 268 7.16 -12.57 5.13
N LYS A 269 7.14 -11.47 4.35
CA LYS A 269 8.22 -11.10 3.40
C LYS A 269 9.60 -11.15 4.07
N ARG A 270 9.73 -10.62 5.30
CA ARG A 270 11.02 -10.63 6.03
C ARG A 270 11.54 -12.03 6.27
N LYS A 271 10.66 -12.98 6.66
CA LYS A 271 11.06 -14.37 6.89
C LYS A 271 11.36 -15.09 5.57
N LEU A 272 10.61 -14.80 4.51
CA LEU A 272 10.87 -15.37 3.19
C LEU A 272 12.20 -14.87 2.63
N LYS A 273 12.49 -13.57 2.78
CA LYS A 273 13.79 -12.99 2.42
C LYS A 273 14.92 -13.65 3.20
N GLN A 274 14.76 -13.86 4.50
CA GLN A 274 15.75 -14.54 5.32
C GLN A 274 16.07 -15.94 4.80
N LEU A 275 15.06 -16.72 4.37
CA LEU A 275 15.29 -18.05 3.79
C LEU A 275 16.15 -18.01 2.51
N VAL A 276 16.00 -16.95 1.71
CA VAL A 276 16.77 -16.72 0.49
C VAL A 276 18.20 -16.25 0.85
N ASP A 277 18.32 -15.23 1.71
CA ASP A 277 19.59 -14.63 2.10
C ASP A 277 20.52 -15.62 2.82
N GLU A 278 19.96 -16.58 3.57
CA GLU A 278 20.68 -17.61 4.31
C GLU A 278 20.84 -18.94 3.53
N ASP A 279 20.53 -18.93 2.21
CA ASP A 279 20.66 -20.10 1.32
C ASP A 279 19.87 -21.35 1.76
N HIS A 280 18.79 -21.18 2.53
CA HIS A 280 17.92 -22.31 2.90
C HIS A 280 17.04 -22.79 1.74
N VAL A 281 16.87 -21.96 0.73
CA VAL A 281 16.15 -22.23 -0.51
C VAL A 281 16.97 -21.75 -1.71
N SER A 282 16.68 -22.28 -2.92
CA SER A 282 17.43 -21.93 -4.14
C SER A 282 17.12 -20.55 -4.71
N GLY A 283 16.29 -19.76 -4.04
CA GLY A 283 15.84 -18.42 -4.43
C GLY A 283 14.34 -18.23 -4.24
N TRP A 284 13.83 -17.07 -4.63
CA TRP A 284 12.44 -16.71 -4.47
C TRP A 284 11.45 -17.62 -5.20
N ASN A 285 11.87 -18.26 -6.28
CA ASN A 285 11.05 -19.20 -7.06
C ASN A 285 11.22 -20.66 -6.65
N ASP A 286 11.86 -20.96 -5.51
CA ASP A 286 11.96 -22.31 -5.00
C ASP A 286 10.56 -22.91 -4.80
N PRO A 287 10.28 -24.17 -5.26
CA PRO A 287 8.97 -24.78 -5.12
C PRO A 287 8.49 -24.98 -3.67
N ARG A 288 9.38 -24.83 -2.69
CA ARG A 288 9.03 -24.83 -1.26
C ARG A 288 8.56 -23.50 -0.74
N MET A 289 8.79 -22.41 -1.50
CA MET A 289 8.39 -21.06 -1.15
C MET A 289 6.90 -20.84 -1.49
N PRO A 290 6.12 -20.15 -0.63
CA PRO A 290 4.74 -19.80 -0.91
C PRO A 290 4.60 -18.54 -1.79
N THR A 291 5.61 -18.26 -2.61
CA THR A 291 5.59 -17.20 -3.61
C THR A 291 4.81 -17.64 -4.85
N LEU A 292 4.24 -16.70 -5.60
CA LEU A 292 3.53 -17.02 -6.83
C LEU A 292 4.49 -17.66 -7.86
N SER A 293 5.71 -17.15 -7.96
CA SER A 293 6.76 -17.74 -8.81
C SER A 293 7.16 -19.14 -8.34
N GLY A 294 7.19 -19.41 -7.03
CA GLY A 294 7.42 -20.74 -6.47
C GLY A 294 6.30 -21.73 -6.81
N PHE A 295 5.05 -21.32 -6.68
CA PHE A 295 3.89 -22.13 -7.08
C PHE A 295 3.88 -22.41 -8.58
N ARG A 296 4.17 -21.39 -9.41
CA ARG A 296 4.31 -21.55 -10.86
C ARG A 296 5.38 -22.58 -11.21
N ARG A 297 6.55 -22.52 -10.58
CA ARG A 297 7.63 -23.49 -10.77
C ARG A 297 7.26 -24.89 -10.25
N LYS A 298 6.45 -24.96 -9.21
CA LYS A 298 5.93 -26.23 -8.67
C LYS A 298 4.89 -26.88 -9.59
N GLY A 299 4.37 -26.15 -10.58
CA GLY A 299 3.38 -26.64 -11.54
C GLY A 299 1.93 -26.33 -11.16
N TYR A 300 1.71 -25.42 -10.24
CA TYR A 300 0.36 -24.90 -9.96
C TYR A 300 -0.09 -24.01 -11.13
N SER A 301 -1.37 -24.08 -11.47
CA SER A 301 -1.98 -23.26 -12.50
C SER A 301 -2.52 -21.93 -11.94
N PRO A 302 -2.59 -20.87 -12.77
CA PRO A 302 -3.26 -19.65 -12.36
C PRO A 302 -4.73 -19.86 -12.01
N ASP A 303 -5.41 -20.78 -12.72
CA ASP A 303 -6.82 -21.12 -12.47
C ASP A 303 -7.02 -21.66 -11.06
N SER A 304 -6.12 -22.55 -10.59
CA SER A 304 -6.20 -23.09 -9.22
C SER A 304 -6.00 -22.02 -8.14
N ILE A 305 -5.18 -21.01 -8.41
CA ILE A 305 -4.97 -19.89 -7.47
C ILE A 305 -6.18 -18.95 -7.46
N ARG A 306 -6.74 -18.62 -8.63
CA ARG A 306 -7.99 -17.83 -8.70
C ARG A 306 -9.15 -18.55 -8.02
N GLU A 307 -9.32 -19.84 -8.27
CA GLU A 307 -10.34 -20.68 -7.64
C GLU A 307 -10.20 -20.66 -6.11
N LEU A 308 -8.97 -20.73 -5.56
CA LEU A 308 -8.76 -20.56 -4.13
C LEU A 308 -9.27 -19.19 -3.65
N CYS A 309 -8.93 -18.11 -4.35
CA CYS A 309 -9.36 -16.77 -3.97
C CYS A 309 -10.88 -16.63 -3.98
N ASP A 310 -11.54 -17.19 -4.97
CA ASP A 310 -13.00 -17.19 -5.11
C ASP A 310 -13.68 -18.01 -3.98
N ARG A 311 -13.18 -19.19 -3.66
CA ARG A 311 -13.71 -20.02 -2.56
C ARG A 311 -13.50 -19.41 -1.18
N VAL A 312 -12.37 -18.73 -0.97
CA VAL A 312 -12.10 -18.00 0.28
C VAL A 312 -13.02 -16.78 0.39
N GLY A 313 -13.37 -16.18 -0.74
CA GLY A 313 -14.25 -15.03 -0.82
C GLY A 313 -13.70 -13.78 -0.12
N VAL A 314 -14.56 -12.77 0.02
CA VAL A 314 -14.23 -11.47 0.60
C VAL A 314 -14.96 -11.29 1.93
N ALA A 315 -14.23 -11.14 3.02
CA ALA A 315 -14.78 -11.06 4.38
C ALA A 315 -14.29 -9.79 5.10
N LYS A 316 -15.08 -9.34 6.09
CA LYS A 316 -14.75 -8.22 7.00
C LYS A 316 -14.04 -8.66 8.29
N ARG A 317 -13.72 -9.94 8.43
CA ARG A 317 -13.03 -10.47 9.62
C ARG A 317 -11.92 -11.42 9.17
N ASP A 318 -10.78 -11.28 9.78
CA ASP A 318 -9.65 -12.18 9.56
C ASP A 318 -9.99 -13.61 10.01
N GLY A 319 -9.52 -14.57 9.22
CA GLY A 319 -9.62 -15.98 9.48
C GLY A 319 -8.36 -16.70 9.01
N ILE A 320 -8.20 -17.94 9.44
CA ILE A 320 -7.13 -18.83 8.96
C ILE A 320 -7.78 -19.87 8.06
N ILE A 321 -7.30 -19.96 6.83
CA ILE A 321 -7.75 -20.93 5.84
C ILE A 321 -6.81 -22.14 5.88
N ASP A 322 -7.40 -23.34 5.79
CA ASP A 322 -6.61 -24.55 5.73
C ASP A 322 -5.89 -24.66 4.38
N ILE A 323 -4.58 -24.97 4.40
CA ILE A 323 -3.77 -25.18 3.18
C ILE A 323 -4.36 -26.31 2.30
N ALA A 324 -5.08 -27.25 2.89
CA ALA A 324 -5.76 -28.31 2.16
C ALA A 324 -6.76 -27.77 1.13
N LEU A 325 -7.35 -26.58 1.34
CA LEU A 325 -8.20 -25.94 0.34
C LEU A 325 -7.42 -25.59 -0.93
N LEU A 326 -6.21 -25.01 -0.79
CA LEU A 326 -5.32 -24.74 -1.93
C LEU A 326 -4.97 -26.03 -2.67
N GLU A 327 -4.57 -27.06 -1.92
CA GLU A 327 -4.21 -28.36 -2.51
C GLU A 327 -5.40 -29.00 -3.24
N ASN A 328 -6.63 -28.82 -2.73
CA ASN A 328 -7.83 -29.30 -3.38
C ASN A 328 -8.13 -28.53 -4.68
N CYS A 329 -8.03 -27.21 -4.69
CA CYS A 329 -8.18 -26.40 -5.91
C CYS A 329 -7.19 -26.84 -6.99
N VAL A 330 -5.93 -27.05 -6.62
CA VAL A 330 -4.90 -27.56 -7.55
C VAL A 330 -5.23 -28.94 -8.08
N ARG A 331 -5.65 -29.86 -7.22
CA ARG A 331 -6.04 -31.22 -7.64
C ARG A 331 -7.24 -31.23 -8.58
N GLU A 332 -8.26 -30.43 -8.27
CA GLU A 332 -9.44 -30.32 -9.12
C GLU A 332 -9.12 -29.72 -10.49
N ASP A 333 -8.27 -28.70 -10.55
CA ASP A 333 -7.85 -28.11 -11.81
C ASP A 333 -7.02 -29.09 -12.66
N LEU A 334 -6.04 -29.76 -12.06
CA LEU A 334 -5.23 -30.76 -12.76
C LEU A 334 -6.04 -31.97 -13.27
N ASN A 335 -7.11 -32.33 -12.59
CA ASN A 335 -8.00 -33.42 -13.02
C ASN A 335 -8.90 -33.00 -14.21
N LYS A 336 -9.11 -31.71 -14.45
CA LYS A 336 -9.87 -31.19 -15.58
C LYS A 336 -9.04 -31.07 -16.86
N ARG A 337 -7.71 -31.05 -16.74
CA ARG A 337 -6.73 -30.95 -17.84
C ARG A 337 -6.32 -32.31 -18.35
#